data_ed09b2d8e2fcf192e519c3fffd57dc4c
#
_entry.id   ed09b2d8e2fcf192e519c3fffd57dc4c
#
_cell.length_a   1.000
_cell.length_b   1.000
_cell.length_c   1.000
_cell.angle_alpha   90.00
_cell.angle_beta   90.00
_cell.angle_gamma   90.00
#
_symmetry.space_group_name_H-M   'P 1'
#
loop_
_entity.id
_entity.type
_entity.pdbx_description
1 polymer ?
#
loop_
_entity_poly.entity_id
_entity_poly.type
_entity_poly.pdbx_seq_one_letter_code
_entity_poly.pdbx_strand_id
1 'polypeptide(L)'
;MSDASDMPQDSANGESSAPLAGELLAEARREQQSPIIEIAKELHLDEYKVRALESNDFEVIGAPVFAKGHLRKYAQLVQVDVAQVMA
;
A
#
# COMPACT_ATOMS: atom_id res chain seq x y z
N MET A 1 -9.70 -8.06 -31.54
CA MET A 1 -9.67 -7.72 -31.22
C MET A 1 -9.69 -7.49 -30.79
N SER A 2 -9.74 -7.60 -30.52
CA SER A 2 -9.61 -7.13 -29.94
C SER A 2 -9.63 -6.96 -29.34
N ASP A 3 -9.57 -7.20 -29.05
CA ASP A 3 -9.49 -6.82 -28.40
C ASP A 3 -9.50 -6.72 -27.75
N ALA A 4 -9.35 -7.00 -27.66
CA ALA A 4 -9.19 -6.67 -26.98
C ALA A 4 -9.26 -6.66 -26.42
N SER A 5 -9.16 -6.89 -26.41
CA SER A 5 -9.14 -6.55 -25.87
C SER A 5 -9.23 -6.52 -25.37
N ASP A 6 -9.13 -6.87 -25.31
CA ASP A 6 -9.07 -6.52 -24.79
C ASP A 6 -9.16 -6.45 -24.01
N MET A 7 -8.92 -6.70 -23.82
CA MET A 7 -8.84 -6.39 -23.11
C MET A 7 -9.02 -6.31 -22.32
N PRO A 8 -8.96 -6.37 -22.01
CA PRO A 8 -8.98 -6.01 -21.13
C PRO A 8 -8.97 -5.98 -20.36
N GLN A 9 -8.92 -6.12 -19.92
CA GLN A 9 -8.85 -5.66 -19.28
C GLN A 9 -8.99 -5.44 -18.57
N ASP A 10 -8.99 -5.69 -18.34
CA ASP A 10 -9.00 -5.05 -17.72
C ASP A 10 -9.27 -4.79 -17.08
N SER A 11 -9.17 -5.04 -16.99
CA SER A 11 -9.32 -4.41 -16.45
C SER A 11 -9.59 -4.18 -15.81
N ALA A 12 -9.57 -4.47 -15.57
CA ALA A 12 -9.70 -3.90 -15.04
C ALA A 12 -9.92 -3.56 -14.53
N ASN A 13 -9.96 -3.70 -14.26
CA ASN A 13 -10.00 -2.98 -13.92
C ASN A 13 -10.20 -2.29 -13.65
N GLY A 14 -10.44 -2.40 -13.67
CA GLY A 14 -10.49 -1.54 -13.55
C GLY A 14 -10.25 -1.12 -13.08
N GLU A 15 -10.18 -1.39 -13.01
CA GLU A 15 -9.81 -0.96 -12.70
C GLU A 15 -9.32 -0.16 -12.53
N SER A 16 -9.47 -0.33 -12.58
CA SER A 16 -9.04 0.92 -12.10
C SER A 16 -7.54 1.16 -12.22
N SER A 17 -7.17 2.34 -12.64
CA SER A 17 -5.79 2.70 -12.76
C SER A 17 -5.24 3.39 -11.51
N ALA A 18 -6.06 3.52 -10.47
CA ALA A 18 -5.62 4.17 -9.24
C ALA A 18 -4.61 3.30 -8.50
N PRO A 19 -3.55 3.87 -7.91
CA PRO A 19 -2.60 3.10 -7.12
C PRO A 19 -3.27 2.47 -5.92
N LEU A 20 -2.79 1.29 -5.53
CA LEU A 20 -3.26 0.63 -4.33
C LEU A 20 -2.64 1.29 -3.09
N ALA A 21 -3.26 1.04 -1.94
CA ALA A 21 -2.84 1.69 -0.69
C ALA A 21 -1.34 1.53 -0.42
N GLY A 22 -0.83 0.30 -0.53
CA GLY A 22 0.59 0.06 -0.28
C GLY A 22 1.50 0.82 -1.22
N GLU A 23 1.09 0.94 -2.47
CA GLU A 23 1.88 1.66 -3.48
C GLU A 23 1.96 3.15 -3.16
N LEU A 24 0.86 3.74 -2.71
CA LEU A 24 0.85 5.14 -2.31
C LEU A 24 1.83 5.38 -1.17
N LEU A 25 1.80 4.50 -0.18
CA LEU A 25 2.67 4.63 0.98
C LEU A 25 4.13 4.44 0.62
N ALA A 26 4.43 3.43 -0.20
CA ALA A 26 5.81 3.17 -0.62
C ALA A 26 6.36 4.34 -1.41
N GLU A 27 5.55 4.92 -2.29
CA GLU A 27 5.98 6.05 -3.09
C GLU A 27 6.29 7.25 -2.21
N ALA A 28 5.41 7.56 -1.25
CA ALA A 28 5.65 8.68 -0.34
C ALA A 28 6.91 8.45 0.49
N ARG A 29 7.11 7.22 0.95
CA ARG A 29 8.32 6.87 1.70
C ARG A 29 9.57 7.13 0.87
N ARG A 30 9.56 6.67 -0.38
CA ARG A 30 10.72 6.85 -1.26
C ARG A 30 10.98 8.30 -1.57
N GLU A 31 9.94 9.09 -1.78
CA GLU A 31 10.07 10.52 -2.04
C GLU A 31 10.71 11.24 -0.87
N GLN A 32 10.42 10.78 0.35
CA GLN A 32 10.98 11.37 1.55
C GLN A 32 12.32 10.75 1.92
N GLN A 33 12.77 9.78 1.13
CA GLN A 33 14.05 9.08 1.35
C GLN A 33 14.10 8.43 2.72
N SER A 34 12.96 7.96 3.21
CA SER A 34 12.88 7.24 4.47
C SER A 34 13.16 5.76 4.23
N PRO A 35 14.13 5.15 4.91
CA PRO A 35 14.37 3.72 4.74
C PRO A 35 13.27 2.90 5.41
N ILE A 36 13.06 1.70 4.89
CA ILE A 36 12.04 0.81 5.44
C ILE A 36 12.24 0.55 6.92
N ILE A 37 13.50 0.45 7.36
CA ILE A 37 13.78 0.17 8.77
C ILE A 37 13.20 1.23 9.70
N GLU A 38 13.19 2.49 9.26
CA GLU A 38 12.63 3.56 10.07
C GLU A 38 11.11 3.40 10.20
N ILE A 39 10.46 3.06 9.10
CA ILE A 39 9.02 2.82 9.13
C ILE A 39 8.71 1.61 10.02
N ALA A 40 9.51 0.56 9.90
CA ALA A 40 9.31 -0.64 10.71
C ALA A 40 9.39 -0.32 12.20
N LYS A 41 10.36 0.50 12.60
CA LYS A 41 10.49 0.91 13.98
C LYS A 41 9.25 1.64 14.48
N GLU A 42 8.77 2.58 13.68
CA GLU A 42 7.62 3.37 14.07
C GLU A 42 6.34 2.55 14.14
N LEU A 43 6.21 1.55 13.28
CA LEU A 43 5.04 0.68 13.26
C LEU A 43 5.17 -0.51 14.22
N HIS A 44 6.34 -0.69 14.82
CA HIS A 44 6.64 -1.84 15.67
C HIS A 44 6.45 -3.15 14.90
N LEU A 45 6.94 -3.17 13.66
CA LEU A 45 6.87 -4.32 12.78
C LEU A 45 8.26 -4.69 12.28
N ASP A 46 8.40 -5.97 11.89
CA ASP A 46 9.60 -6.39 11.18
C ASP A 46 9.57 -5.82 9.76
N GLU A 47 10.76 -5.65 9.16
CA GLU A 47 10.84 -5.06 7.83
C GLU A 47 10.02 -5.82 6.79
N TYR A 48 10.01 -7.17 6.87
CA TYR A 48 9.28 -7.94 5.86
C TYR A 48 7.79 -7.65 5.90
N LYS A 49 7.27 -7.29 7.09
CA LYS A 49 5.86 -6.94 7.19
C LYS A 49 5.58 -5.56 6.59
N VAL A 50 6.54 -4.63 6.73
CA VAL A 50 6.39 -3.34 6.07
C VAL A 50 6.39 -3.53 4.56
N ARG A 51 7.28 -4.39 4.04
CA ARG A 51 7.29 -4.69 2.62
C ARG A 51 5.99 -5.33 2.17
N ALA A 52 5.40 -6.19 3.01
CA ALA A 52 4.11 -6.79 2.71
C ALA A 52 3.01 -5.73 2.61
N LEU A 53 3.02 -4.74 3.50
CA LEU A 53 2.07 -3.64 3.43
C LEU A 53 2.22 -2.89 2.11
N GLU A 54 3.45 -2.61 1.70
CA GLU A 54 3.73 -1.87 0.47
C GLU A 54 3.33 -2.67 -0.78
N SER A 55 3.37 -4.00 -0.68
CA SER A 55 2.99 -4.87 -1.79
C SER A 55 1.52 -5.26 -1.75
N ASN A 56 0.76 -4.72 -0.80
CA ASN A 56 -0.66 -5.04 -0.60
C ASN A 56 -0.89 -6.50 -0.26
N ASP A 57 0.11 -7.15 0.33
CA ASP A 57 0.02 -8.52 0.78
C ASP A 57 -0.37 -8.52 2.26
N PHE A 58 -1.63 -8.19 2.51
CA PHE A 58 -2.08 -7.93 3.87
C PHE A 58 -2.27 -9.20 4.69
N GLU A 59 -2.29 -10.35 4.05
CA GLU A 59 -2.41 -11.62 4.76
C GLU A 59 -1.20 -11.87 5.65
N VAL A 60 -0.05 -11.35 5.27
CA VAL A 60 1.18 -11.49 6.07
C VAL A 60 1.02 -10.79 7.42
N ILE A 61 0.20 -9.74 7.47
CA ILE A 61 -0.01 -8.97 8.69
C ILE A 61 -0.94 -9.69 9.66
N GLY A 62 -1.90 -10.45 9.12
CA GLY A 62 -2.89 -11.16 9.93
C GLY A 62 -4.28 -10.63 9.66
N ALA A 63 -5.08 -10.43 10.73
CA ALA A 63 -6.46 -10.01 10.57
C ALA A 63 -6.55 -8.64 9.89
N PRO A 64 -7.60 -8.41 9.08
CA PRO A 64 -7.74 -7.13 8.36
C PRO A 64 -7.70 -5.90 9.26
N VAL A 65 -8.20 -6.02 10.50
CA VAL A 65 -8.20 -4.87 11.41
C VAL A 65 -6.76 -4.43 11.73
N PHE A 66 -5.84 -5.38 11.81
CA PHE A 66 -4.43 -5.04 12.08
C PHE A 66 -3.80 -4.38 10.87
N ALA A 67 -4.07 -4.91 9.67
CA ALA A 67 -3.54 -4.32 8.45
C ALA A 67 -4.03 -2.88 8.29
N LYS A 68 -5.31 -2.65 8.54
CA LYS A 68 -5.87 -1.30 8.44
C LYS A 68 -5.22 -0.35 9.43
N GLY A 69 -5.01 -0.81 10.67
CA GLY A 69 -4.35 0.01 11.68
C GLY A 69 -2.95 0.42 11.28
N HIS A 70 -2.19 -0.53 10.75
CA HIS A 70 -0.83 -0.25 10.31
C HIS A 70 -0.80 0.67 9.10
N LEU A 71 -1.73 0.47 8.15
CA LEU A 71 -1.80 1.35 6.98
C LEU A 71 -2.10 2.78 7.39
N ARG A 72 -3.03 2.96 8.34
CA ARG A 72 -3.38 4.29 8.81
C ARG A 72 -2.19 4.97 9.47
N LYS A 73 -1.48 4.24 10.33
CA LYS A 73 -0.33 4.81 11.00
C LYS A 73 0.79 5.12 10.01
N TYR A 74 1.01 4.23 9.05
CA TYR A 74 2.00 4.46 8.01
C TYR A 74 1.68 5.74 7.24
N ALA A 75 0.41 5.91 6.85
CA ALA A 75 -0.01 7.10 6.12
C ALA A 75 0.29 8.36 6.93
N GLN A 76 0.04 8.33 8.23
CA GLN A 76 0.34 9.46 9.10
C GLN A 76 1.84 9.76 9.15
N LEU A 77 2.65 8.71 9.20
CA LEU A 77 4.11 8.88 9.26
C LEU A 77 4.67 9.56 8.02
N VAL A 78 4.14 9.22 6.85
CA VAL A 78 4.63 9.77 5.59
C VAL A 78 3.75 10.89 5.07
N GLN A 79 2.78 11.33 5.88
CA GLN A 79 1.94 12.50 5.59
C GLN A 79 1.11 12.33 4.31
N VAL A 80 0.62 11.12 4.09
CA VAL A 80 -0.34 10.85 3.03
C VAL A 80 -1.73 10.92 3.64
N ASP A 81 -2.68 11.44 2.87
CA ASP A 81 -4.07 11.52 3.33
C ASP A 81 -4.60 10.12 3.62
N VAL A 82 -4.95 9.88 4.89
CA VAL A 82 -5.45 8.58 5.32
C VAL A 82 -6.68 8.18 4.50
N ALA A 83 -7.54 9.13 4.15
CA ALA A 83 -8.73 8.83 3.37
C ALA A 83 -8.37 8.24 2.00
N GLN A 84 -7.29 8.70 1.37
CA GLN A 84 -6.84 8.15 0.11
C GLN A 84 -6.37 6.71 0.25
N VAL A 85 -5.67 6.43 1.34
CA VAL A 85 -5.10 5.12 1.58
C VAL A 85 -6.18 4.11 1.92
N MET A 86 -7.17 4.55 2.69
CA MET A 86 -8.21 3.66 3.20
C MET A 86 -9.44 3.58 2.31
N ALA A 87 -9.42 4.31 1.21
CA ALA A 87 -10.58 4.36 0.31
C ALA A 87 -10.85 3.02 -0.36
#